data_0cfb944a8c37c664de5fab428d3f59fe
#
_entry.id   0cfb944a8c37c664de5fab428d3f59fe
#
_cell.length_a   1.000
_cell.length_b   1.000
_cell.length_c   1.000
_cell.angle_alpha   90.00
_cell.angle_beta   90.00
_cell.angle_gamma   90.00
#
_symmetry.space_group_name_H-M   'P 1'
#
loop_
_entity.id
_entity.type
_entity.pdbx_description
1 polymer ?
#
loop_
_entity_poly.entity_id
_entity_poly.type
_entity_poly.pdbx_seq_one_letter_code
_entity_poly.pdbx_strand_id
1 'polypeptide(L)'
;MKKIEYKAKAAVENLLFKCAGGMAGQSLMLVHEDRDDGFYDADLHEVIAENAKELGFFVQFYPIAFDPDVRMMPYDLVCASASADHTIFVARLGDQIRFCADIPDATWIIVYAIDVDMLVSNFGRADYAGFDAVKTEINRFLIAADHIHVTCPAGSNFSGHAKDLEAETNDVTIKRFPISIFTPLPTMYFEGRIAQNGFLIGTGSKYYKPYSCGLQKTLFIEFSGHHITGFHGDDADITAAKNHYQFVADTYGIDPFFIHSWHAGIHPACAFNAPAPASFERWSGAAFGNPRLLHFHTCGEYPPGEISLNIVDPTVSVDGVKIWEAGVLHPERLPAGTKLLAEFPSLKQAFDHPAKNIGLGEAGRLSII
;
A
#
# COMPACT_ATOMS: atom_id res chain seq x y z
N MET A 1 -29.90 -1.00 -1.99
CA MET A 1 -29.62 -1.89 -3.11
C MET A 1 -29.28 -1.12 -4.38
N LYS A 2 -30.16 -0.58 -5.17
CA LYS A 2 -29.84 0.09 -6.46
C LYS A 2 -28.66 1.10 -6.45
N LYS A 3 -28.42 1.81 -5.34
CA LYS A 3 -27.30 2.79 -5.23
C LYS A 3 -25.95 2.11 -5.03
N ILE A 4 -25.92 0.94 -4.36
CA ILE A 4 -24.69 0.13 -4.17
C ILE A 4 -24.36 -0.57 -5.49
N GLU A 5 -25.35 -1.15 -6.17
CA GLU A 5 -25.19 -1.77 -7.49
C GLU A 5 -24.60 -0.81 -8.53
N TYR A 6 -25.14 0.42 -8.62
CA TYR A 6 -24.58 1.44 -9.53
C TYR A 6 -23.13 1.83 -9.20
N LYS A 7 -22.80 1.92 -7.92
CA LYS A 7 -21.43 2.26 -7.50
C LYS A 7 -20.45 1.12 -7.72
N ALA A 8 -20.88 -0.13 -7.53
CA ALA A 8 -20.08 -1.31 -7.80
C ALA A 8 -19.73 -1.37 -9.31
N LYS A 9 -20.73 -1.16 -10.17
CA LYS A 9 -20.51 -1.11 -11.62
C LYS A 9 -19.47 -0.05 -12.01
N ALA A 10 -19.58 1.17 -11.49
CA ALA A 10 -18.62 2.24 -11.79
C ALA A 10 -17.19 1.91 -11.31
N ALA A 11 -17.05 1.22 -10.17
CA ALA A 11 -15.74 0.77 -9.70
C ALA A 11 -15.15 -0.34 -10.57
N VAL A 12 -15.99 -1.29 -11.01
CA VAL A 12 -15.57 -2.38 -11.88
C VAL A 12 -15.28 -1.87 -13.31
N GLU A 13 -16.01 -0.86 -13.79
CA GLU A 13 -15.66 -0.14 -15.03
C GLU A 13 -14.26 0.49 -14.94
N ASN A 14 -13.96 1.14 -13.82
CA ASN A 14 -12.64 1.72 -13.56
C ASN A 14 -11.54 0.65 -13.53
N LEU A 15 -11.80 -0.49 -12.88
CA LEU A 15 -10.88 -1.63 -12.84
C LEU A 15 -10.65 -2.21 -14.25
N LEU A 16 -11.72 -2.54 -14.98
CA LEU A 16 -11.62 -3.31 -16.22
C LEU A 16 -11.22 -2.44 -17.43
N PHE A 17 -11.83 -1.27 -17.60
CA PHE A 17 -11.57 -0.44 -18.77
C PHE A 17 -10.39 0.52 -18.57
N LYS A 18 -10.22 1.07 -17.33
CA LYS A 18 -9.17 2.06 -17.08
C LYS A 18 -7.86 1.41 -16.62
N CYS A 19 -7.92 0.52 -15.63
CA CYS A 19 -6.72 -0.14 -15.11
C CYS A 19 -6.26 -1.28 -16.03
N ALA A 20 -7.15 -2.21 -16.37
CA ALA A 20 -6.81 -3.34 -17.22
C ALA A 20 -6.60 -2.93 -18.69
N GLY A 21 -7.29 -1.90 -19.16
CA GLY A 21 -7.35 -1.57 -20.59
C GLY A 21 -8.18 -2.57 -21.39
N GLY A 22 -9.08 -3.29 -20.70
CA GLY A 22 -9.91 -4.34 -21.27
C GLY A 22 -11.04 -3.83 -22.14
N MET A 23 -11.66 -4.73 -22.88
CA MET A 23 -12.81 -4.49 -23.77
C MET A 23 -13.87 -5.57 -23.58
N ALA A 24 -15.14 -5.24 -23.77
CA ALA A 24 -16.22 -6.22 -23.78
C ALA A 24 -15.92 -7.35 -24.78
N GLY A 25 -16.24 -8.58 -24.41
CA GLY A 25 -15.94 -9.78 -25.19
C GLY A 25 -14.62 -10.46 -24.81
N GLN A 26 -13.79 -9.83 -23.98
CA GLN A 26 -12.56 -10.45 -23.48
C GLN A 26 -12.83 -11.36 -22.28
N SER A 27 -11.89 -12.27 -22.04
CA SER A 27 -11.89 -13.21 -20.92
C SER A 27 -11.18 -12.64 -19.70
N LEU A 28 -11.76 -12.89 -18.53
CA LEU A 28 -11.26 -12.48 -17.22
C LEU A 28 -11.11 -13.70 -16.33
N MET A 29 -9.91 -13.99 -15.86
CA MET A 29 -9.69 -14.92 -14.76
C MET A 29 -9.67 -14.16 -13.44
N LEU A 30 -10.54 -14.53 -12.52
CA LEU A 30 -10.65 -13.95 -11.19
C LEU A 30 -10.08 -14.93 -10.17
N VAL A 31 -8.85 -14.69 -9.73
CA VAL A 31 -8.19 -15.45 -8.67
C VAL A 31 -8.67 -14.92 -7.33
N HIS A 32 -9.22 -15.79 -6.47
CA HIS A 32 -9.76 -15.38 -5.19
C HIS A 32 -9.39 -16.34 -4.08
N GLU A 33 -9.25 -15.82 -2.86
CA GLU A 33 -9.04 -16.63 -1.66
C GLU A 33 -10.35 -17.27 -1.18
N ASP A 34 -10.20 -18.36 -0.43
CA ASP A 34 -11.33 -18.99 0.25
C ASP A 34 -11.92 -18.06 1.32
N ARG A 35 -13.22 -18.19 1.56
CA ARG A 35 -13.95 -17.36 2.53
C ARG A 35 -13.39 -17.44 3.95
N ASP A 36 -12.81 -18.58 4.32
CA ASP A 36 -12.27 -18.83 5.64
C ASP A 36 -10.91 -18.16 5.89
N ASP A 37 -10.23 -17.69 4.86
CA ASP A 37 -8.95 -16.96 4.98
C ASP A 37 -9.11 -15.55 5.57
N GLY A 38 -10.30 -14.94 5.43
CA GLY A 38 -10.72 -13.74 6.15
C GLY A 38 -9.96 -12.45 5.86
N PHE A 39 -9.11 -12.42 4.83
CA PHE A 39 -8.43 -11.19 4.40
C PHE A 39 -9.32 -10.33 3.51
N TYR A 40 -9.88 -10.90 2.46
CA TYR A 40 -10.92 -10.27 1.64
C TYR A 40 -12.30 -10.65 2.16
N ASP A 41 -13.26 -9.72 2.06
CA ASP A 41 -14.65 -10.07 2.34
C ASP A 41 -15.17 -11.08 1.31
N ALA A 42 -15.94 -12.04 1.82
CA ALA A 42 -16.33 -13.24 1.07
C ALA A 42 -17.13 -12.98 -0.23
N ASP A 43 -17.80 -11.85 -0.33
CA ASP A 43 -18.65 -11.47 -1.47
C ASP A 43 -17.95 -10.54 -2.46
N LEU A 44 -16.75 -10.02 -2.14
CA LEU A 44 -16.06 -9.03 -2.97
C LEU A 44 -15.80 -9.54 -4.40
N HIS A 45 -15.28 -10.76 -4.53
CA HIS A 45 -14.98 -11.33 -5.84
C HIS A 45 -16.26 -11.64 -6.64
N GLU A 46 -17.36 -12.02 -5.97
CA GLU A 46 -18.67 -12.24 -6.62
C GLU A 46 -19.22 -10.92 -7.16
N VAL A 47 -19.15 -9.83 -6.38
CA VAL A 47 -19.58 -8.48 -6.82
C VAL A 47 -18.77 -8.01 -8.03
N ILE A 48 -17.45 -8.22 -8.03
CA ILE A 48 -16.61 -7.90 -9.20
C ILE A 48 -17.04 -8.73 -10.41
N ALA A 49 -17.23 -10.04 -10.24
CA ALA A 49 -17.60 -10.95 -11.32
C ALA A 49 -18.97 -10.64 -11.93
N GLU A 50 -19.98 -10.35 -11.12
CA GLU A 50 -21.33 -10.01 -11.59
C GLU A 50 -21.31 -8.74 -12.44
N ASN A 51 -20.64 -7.68 -11.94
CA ASN A 51 -20.52 -6.44 -12.69
C ASN A 51 -19.66 -6.60 -13.97
N ALA A 52 -18.59 -7.42 -13.92
CA ALA A 52 -17.78 -7.72 -15.10
C ALA A 52 -18.59 -8.42 -16.19
N LYS A 53 -19.45 -9.39 -15.82
CA LYS A 53 -20.36 -10.05 -16.76
C LYS A 53 -21.37 -9.08 -17.38
N GLU A 54 -21.93 -8.16 -16.58
CA GLU A 54 -22.82 -7.09 -17.10
C GLU A 54 -22.11 -6.14 -18.07
N LEU A 55 -20.79 -5.96 -17.91
CA LEU A 55 -19.95 -5.17 -18.80
C LEU A 55 -19.47 -5.95 -20.03
N GLY A 56 -19.89 -7.22 -20.15
CA GLY A 56 -19.65 -8.05 -21.33
C GLY A 56 -18.38 -8.88 -21.28
N PHE A 57 -17.75 -9.06 -20.12
CA PHE A 57 -16.59 -9.95 -19.95
C PHE A 57 -17.00 -11.40 -19.70
N PHE A 58 -16.18 -12.36 -20.16
CA PHE A 58 -16.32 -13.78 -19.83
C PHE A 58 -15.50 -14.09 -18.60
N VAL A 59 -16.16 -14.29 -17.45
CA VAL A 59 -15.50 -14.46 -16.15
C VAL A 59 -15.33 -15.94 -15.80
N GLN A 60 -14.10 -16.33 -15.46
CA GLN A 60 -13.73 -17.61 -14.88
C GLN A 60 -13.17 -17.40 -13.47
N PHE A 61 -13.58 -18.23 -12.52
CA PHE A 61 -13.05 -18.21 -11.16
C PHE A 61 -11.89 -19.18 -11.00
N TYR A 62 -10.88 -18.77 -10.25
CA TYR A 62 -9.76 -19.60 -9.83
C TYR A 62 -9.58 -19.47 -8.31
N PRO A 63 -10.15 -20.40 -7.53
CA PRO A 63 -10.00 -20.37 -6.07
C PRO A 63 -8.58 -20.78 -5.67
N ILE A 64 -8.02 -20.13 -4.64
CA ILE A 64 -6.71 -20.43 -4.09
C ILE A 64 -6.72 -20.23 -2.57
N ALA A 65 -6.05 -21.12 -1.83
CA ALA A 65 -5.79 -20.92 -0.42
C ALA A 65 -4.57 -20.01 -0.21
N PHE A 66 -4.58 -19.22 0.86
CA PHE A 66 -3.39 -18.45 1.23
C PHE A 66 -2.28 -19.36 1.74
N ASP A 67 -1.12 -19.27 1.12
CA ASP A 67 0.11 -19.95 1.54
C ASP A 67 1.22 -18.90 1.78
N PRO A 68 1.66 -18.68 3.04
CA PRO A 68 2.69 -17.71 3.37
C PRO A 68 4.06 -18.06 2.79
N ASP A 69 4.26 -19.30 2.34
CA ASP A 69 5.55 -19.79 1.84
C ASP A 69 5.70 -19.68 0.32
N VAL A 70 4.67 -19.23 -0.39
CA VAL A 70 4.76 -19.00 -1.84
C VAL A 70 5.74 -17.86 -2.15
N ARG A 71 6.69 -18.14 -3.03
CA ARG A 71 7.72 -17.21 -3.52
C ARG A 71 7.72 -17.05 -5.04
N MET A 72 6.99 -17.90 -5.72
CA MET A 72 6.86 -17.88 -7.17
C MET A 72 5.41 -18.17 -7.54
N MET A 73 5.00 -17.72 -8.72
CA MET A 73 3.67 -18.05 -9.24
C MET A 73 3.52 -19.57 -9.36
N PRO A 74 2.43 -20.15 -8.82
CA PRO A 74 2.11 -21.55 -9.02
C PRO A 74 1.99 -21.88 -10.51
N TYR A 75 2.65 -22.94 -10.96
CA TYR A 75 2.70 -23.31 -12.39
C TYR A 75 1.31 -23.51 -13.01
N ASP A 76 0.39 -24.14 -12.28
CA ASP A 76 -0.97 -24.38 -12.74
C ASP A 76 -1.73 -23.06 -12.96
N LEU A 77 -1.47 -22.05 -12.12
CA LEU A 77 -2.06 -20.71 -12.26
C LEU A 77 -1.45 -19.97 -13.47
N VAL A 78 -0.14 -20.12 -13.73
CA VAL A 78 0.49 -19.59 -14.95
C VAL A 78 -0.18 -20.18 -16.19
N CYS A 79 -0.34 -21.50 -16.23
CA CYS A 79 -1.01 -22.18 -17.35
C CYS A 79 -2.46 -21.74 -17.51
N ALA A 80 -3.21 -21.58 -16.42
CA ALA A 80 -4.61 -21.12 -16.46
C ALA A 80 -4.68 -19.66 -16.93
N SER A 81 -3.81 -18.78 -16.44
CA SER A 81 -3.78 -17.36 -16.79
C SER A 81 -3.45 -17.13 -18.27
N ALA A 82 -2.65 -18.00 -18.88
CA ALA A 82 -2.30 -17.90 -20.29
C ALA A 82 -3.53 -18.03 -21.25
N SER A 83 -4.65 -18.52 -20.76
CA SER A 83 -5.91 -18.63 -21.52
C SER A 83 -6.86 -17.45 -21.33
N ALA A 84 -6.51 -16.48 -20.47
CA ALA A 84 -7.30 -15.31 -20.16
C ALA A 84 -6.62 -14.03 -20.68
N ASP A 85 -7.42 -13.07 -21.17
CA ASP A 85 -6.90 -11.76 -21.57
C ASP A 85 -6.44 -10.94 -20.36
N HIS A 86 -7.12 -11.11 -19.22
CA HIS A 86 -6.81 -10.43 -17.95
C HIS A 86 -6.90 -11.40 -16.79
N THR A 87 -5.99 -11.24 -15.80
CA THR A 87 -6.03 -11.96 -14.54
C THR A 87 -6.09 -10.97 -13.38
N ILE A 88 -7.15 -11.05 -12.57
CA ILE A 88 -7.37 -10.18 -11.43
C ILE A 88 -7.26 -10.99 -10.15
N PHE A 89 -6.44 -10.50 -9.23
CA PHE A 89 -6.21 -11.12 -7.93
C PHE A 89 -7.03 -10.39 -6.86
N VAL A 90 -8.03 -11.07 -6.33
CA VAL A 90 -8.69 -10.82 -5.04
C VAL A 90 -8.10 -11.85 -4.07
N ALA A 91 -6.78 -11.88 -4.02
CA ALA A 91 -5.98 -12.86 -3.30
C ALA A 91 -4.62 -12.25 -2.92
N ARG A 92 -4.14 -12.53 -1.71
CA ARG A 92 -2.83 -12.08 -1.21
C ARG A 92 -1.67 -12.59 -2.07
N LEU A 93 -1.89 -13.68 -2.81
CA LEU A 93 -0.91 -14.17 -3.78
C LEU A 93 -0.44 -13.07 -4.73
N GLY A 94 -1.34 -12.20 -5.22
CA GLY A 94 -0.97 -11.08 -6.07
C GLY A 94 0.05 -10.15 -5.42
N ASP A 95 -0.06 -9.92 -4.11
CA ASP A 95 0.90 -9.13 -3.34
C ASP A 95 2.22 -9.89 -3.10
N GLN A 96 2.16 -11.20 -2.85
CA GLN A 96 3.35 -12.02 -2.63
C GLN A 96 4.26 -12.08 -3.87
N ILE A 97 3.67 -12.14 -5.07
CA ILE A 97 4.38 -12.28 -6.34
C ILE A 97 4.61 -10.97 -7.10
N ARG A 98 4.29 -9.82 -6.48
CA ARG A 98 4.34 -8.50 -7.14
C ARG A 98 5.72 -8.10 -7.68
N PHE A 99 6.78 -8.79 -7.28
CA PHE A 99 8.15 -8.61 -7.76
C PHE A 99 8.65 -9.76 -8.64
N CYS A 100 7.79 -10.70 -9.03
CA CYS A 100 8.19 -11.79 -9.92
C CYS A 100 8.51 -11.27 -11.33
N ALA A 101 9.66 -11.66 -11.86
CA ALA A 101 10.12 -11.27 -13.20
C ALA A 101 9.40 -12.04 -14.33
N ASP A 102 8.96 -13.28 -14.04
CA ASP A 102 8.43 -14.20 -15.05
C ASP A 102 6.89 -14.08 -15.17
N ILE A 103 6.41 -12.87 -15.46
CA ILE A 103 4.99 -12.64 -15.72
C ILE A 103 4.75 -12.81 -17.23
N PRO A 104 3.80 -13.66 -17.65
CA PRO A 104 3.37 -13.71 -19.05
C PRO A 104 2.91 -12.33 -19.55
N ASP A 105 2.90 -12.11 -20.87
CA ASP A 105 2.41 -10.86 -21.51
C ASP A 105 0.95 -10.52 -21.18
N ALA A 106 0.26 -11.33 -20.37
CA ALA A 106 -1.08 -11.10 -19.86
C ALA A 106 -1.12 -9.97 -18.84
N THR A 107 -2.20 -9.18 -18.83
CA THR A 107 -2.40 -8.13 -17.82
C THR A 107 -2.81 -8.74 -16.49
N TRP A 108 -1.94 -8.67 -15.51
CA TRP A 108 -2.19 -9.09 -14.13
C TRP A 108 -2.41 -7.88 -13.23
N ILE A 109 -3.46 -7.95 -12.40
CA ILE A 109 -3.89 -6.84 -11.56
C ILE A 109 -4.20 -7.38 -10.16
N ILE A 110 -3.62 -6.76 -9.13
CA ILE A 110 -4.05 -7.00 -7.74
C ILE A 110 -5.06 -5.94 -7.29
N VAL A 111 -6.13 -6.38 -6.63
CA VAL A 111 -7.14 -5.50 -6.02
C VAL A 111 -6.80 -5.25 -4.56
N TYR A 112 -6.61 -3.97 -4.21
CA TYR A 112 -6.35 -3.53 -2.83
C TYR A 112 -7.60 -3.09 -2.06
N ALA A 113 -8.77 -3.07 -2.70
CA ALA A 113 -10.04 -3.01 -1.96
C ALA A 113 -10.27 -4.36 -1.28
N ILE A 114 -10.34 -4.39 0.05
CA ILE A 114 -10.47 -5.62 0.81
C ILE A 114 -11.93 -6.02 1.08
N ASP A 115 -12.86 -5.11 0.82
CA ASP A 115 -14.30 -5.30 0.98
C ASP A 115 -15.09 -4.50 -0.06
N VAL A 116 -16.39 -4.79 -0.13
CA VAL A 116 -17.31 -4.12 -1.09
C VAL A 116 -17.47 -2.65 -0.78
N ASP A 117 -17.51 -2.24 0.50
CA ASP A 117 -17.65 -0.84 0.88
C ASP A 117 -16.46 -0.02 0.41
N MET A 118 -15.26 -0.55 0.51
CA MET A 118 -14.05 0.06 0.00
C MET A 118 -14.06 0.16 -1.54
N LEU A 119 -14.46 -0.92 -2.22
CA LEU A 119 -14.59 -0.94 -3.68
C LEU A 119 -15.59 0.12 -4.18
N VAL A 120 -16.77 0.23 -3.58
CA VAL A 120 -17.81 1.18 -4.01
C VAL A 120 -17.62 2.61 -3.50
N SER A 121 -16.62 2.86 -2.66
CA SER A 121 -16.24 4.19 -2.18
C SER A 121 -15.52 5.01 -3.27
N ASN A 122 -15.05 6.20 -2.94
CA ASN A 122 -14.15 6.95 -3.84
C ASN A 122 -12.80 6.23 -4.05
N PHE A 123 -12.45 5.26 -3.21
CA PHE A 123 -11.24 4.45 -3.41
C PHE A 123 -11.30 3.67 -4.72
N GLY A 124 -12.33 2.85 -4.94
CA GLY A 124 -12.44 2.07 -6.19
C GLY A 124 -12.97 2.87 -7.39
N ARG A 125 -13.70 3.99 -7.17
CA ARG A 125 -14.39 4.73 -8.22
C ARG A 125 -13.64 5.94 -8.78
N ALA A 126 -12.66 6.50 -8.04
CA ALA A 126 -11.88 7.60 -8.57
C ALA A 126 -11.03 7.14 -9.76
N ASP A 127 -10.91 7.96 -10.76
CA ASP A 127 -10.31 7.60 -12.05
C ASP A 127 -8.89 7.04 -11.88
N TYR A 128 -8.67 5.82 -12.35
CA TYR A 128 -7.38 5.14 -12.26
C TYR A 128 -6.27 5.93 -12.95
N ALA A 129 -6.53 6.44 -14.16
CA ALA A 129 -5.56 7.23 -14.90
C ALA A 129 -5.21 8.55 -14.19
N GLY A 130 -6.17 9.11 -13.45
CA GLY A 130 -5.94 10.29 -12.63
C GLY A 130 -4.97 10.02 -11.47
N PHE A 131 -5.13 8.90 -10.75
CA PHE A 131 -4.21 8.52 -9.67
C PHE A 131 -2.85 8.06 -10.21
N ASP A 132 -2.80 7.44 -11.39
CA ASP A 132 -1.54 7.10 -12.06
C ASP A 132 -0.75 8.36 -12.43
N ALA A 133 -1.44 9.36 -12.97
CA ALA A 133 -0.84 10.66 -13.29
C ALA A 133 -0.34 11.40 -12.02
N VAL A 134 -1.09 11.35 -10.91
CA VAL A 134 -0.65 11.92 -9.62
C VAL A 134 0.57 11.18 -9.09
N LYS A 135 0.56 9.84 -9.09
CA LYS A 135 1.72 9.01 -8.70
C LYS A 135 2.96 9.40 -9.52
N THR A 136 2.81 9.45 -10.83
CA THR A 136 3.89 9.80 -11.76
C THR A 136 4.45 11.19 -11.47
N GLU A 137 3.59 12.18 -11.22
CA GLU A 137 4.02 13.54 -10.91
C GLU A 137 4.71 13.64 -9.55
N ILE A 138 4.22 12.90 -8.53
CA ILE A 138 4.87 12.81 -7.22
C ILE A 138 6.26 12.18 -7.38
N ASN A 139 6.39 11.05 -8.07
CA ASN A 139 7.67 10.38 -8.28
C ASN A 139 8.67 11.33 -8.96
N ARG A 140 8.23 11.99 -10.05
CA ARG A 140 9.07 12.94 -10.77
C ARG A 140 9.53 14.09 -9.89
N PHE A 141 8.64 14.63 -9.05
CA PHE A 141 8.94 15.76 -8.17
C PHE A 141 9.90 15.37 -7.05
N LEU A 142 9.71 14.19 -6.44
CA LEU A 142 10.57 13.68 -5.37
C LEU A 142 11.99 13.33 -5.88
N ILE A 143 12.11 12.70 -7.05
CA ILE A 143 13.42 12.34 -7.63
C ILE A 143 14.21 13.58 -8.05
N ALA A 144 13.53 14.64 -8.48
CA ALA A 144 14.19 15.88 -8.89
C ALA A 144 14.60 16.78 -7.70
N ALA A 145 14.16 16.48 -6.49
CA ALA A 145 14.32 17.33 -5.33
C ALA A 145 15.78 17.38 -4.82
N ASP A 146 16.26 18.58 -4.52
CA ASP A 146 17.54 18.79 -3.84
C ASP A 146 17.44 18.48 -2.33
N HIS A 147 16.26 18.67 -1.72
CA HIS A 147 16.04 18.44 -0.29
C HIS A 147 14.61 18.01 0.01
N ILE A 148 14.49 16.87 0.65
CA ILE A 148 13.22 16.36 1.21
C ILE A 148 13.34 16.34 2.72
N HIS A 149 12.36 16.92 3.43
CA HIS A 149 12.29 16.94 4.87
C HIS A 149 10.95 16.42 5.36
N VAL A 150 10.98 15.48 6.29
CA VAL A 150 9.80 14.83 6.84
C VAL A 150 9.73 15.00 8.35
N THR A 151 8.56 15.43 8.81
CA THR A 151 8.23 15.55 10.25
C THR A 151 6.86 14.96 10.53
N CYS A 152 6.56 14.67 11.80
CA CYS A 152 5.23 14.32 12.26
C CYS A 152 4.96 14.80 13.68
N PRO A 153 3.68 14.84 14.14
CA PRO A 153 3.35 15.26 15.51
C PRO A 153 3.96 14.40 16.62
N ALA A 154 4.28 13.13 16.33
CA ALA A 154 4.90 12.21 17.31
C ALA A 154 6.39 12.46 17.51
N GLY A 155 7.04 13.26 16.64
CA GLY A 155 8.45 13.64 16.75
C GLY A 155 9.39 12.97 15.76
N SER A 156 8.87 12.35 14.68
CA SER A 156 9.72 12.01 13.53
C SER A 156 10.33 13.27 12.94
N ASN A 157 11.60 13.19 12.56
CA ASN A 157 12.33 14.27 11.92
C ASN A 157 13.52 13.68 11.16
N PHE A 158 13.40 13.58 9.84
CA PHE A 158 14.47 13.09 8.98
C PHE A 158 14.49 13.86 7.65
N SER A 159 15.63 13.86 7.01
CA SER A 159 15.79 14.56 5.72
C SER A 159 16.81 13.87 4.83
N GLY A 160 16.76 14.20 3.56
CA GLY A 160 17.66 13.68 2.55
C GLY A 160 17.26 14.13 1.15
N HIS A 161 17.71 13.40 0.15
CA HIS A 161 17.35 13.61 -1.26
C HIS A 161 17.26 12.28 -2.01
N ALA A 162 16.64 12.31 -3.19
CA ALA A 162 16.53 11.15 -4.07
C ALA A 162 17.18 11.40 -5.45
N LYS A 163 17.86 12.53 -5.65
CA LYS A 163 18.31 13.07 -6.94
C LYS A 163 19.27 12.15 -7.70
N ASP A 164 20.14 11.44 -7.02
CA ASP A 164 21.14 10.56 -7.64
C ASP A 164 20.77 9.07 -7.53
N LEU A 165 19.58 8.79 -7.04
CA LEU A 165 19.05 7.45 -7.10
C LEU A 165 18.68 7.18 -8.56
N GLU A 166 19.28 6.19 -9.18
CA GLU A 166 18.71 5.63 -10.39
C GLU A 166 17.24 5.41 -10.08
N ALA A 167 16.37 5.93 -10.94
CA ALA A 167 14.95 5.60 -10.84
C ALA A 167 14.90 4.09 -11.02
N GLU A 168 15.16 3.38 -9.93
CA GLU A 168 14.98 1.95 -9.89
C GLU A 168 13.56 1.73 -10.33
N THR A 169 13.45 1.12 -11.47
CA THR A 169 12.21 0.65 -12.04
C THR A 169 11.60 -0.45 -11.15
N ASN A 170 11.75 -0.32 -9.84
CA ASN A 170 11.20 -1.16 -8.79
C ASN A 170 9.70 -0.93 -8.60
N ASP A 171 9.05 -0.47 -9.67
CA ASP A 171 7.62 -0.60 -9.72
C ASP A 171 7.30 -2.08 -9.89
N VAL A 172 6.30 -2.52 -9.14
CA VAL A 172 5.84 -3.90 -9.18
C VAL A 172 5.49 -4.31 -10.61
N THR A 173 5.76 -5.54 -10.95
CA THR A 173 5.45 -6.12 -12.27
C THR A 173 3.95 -6.32 -12.49
N ILE A 174 3.16 -6.36 -11.40
CA ILE A 174 1.71 -6.52 -11.39
C ILE A 174 1.06 -5.15 -11.20
N LYS A 175 0.05 -4.80 -11.99
CA LYS A 175 -0.71 -3.56 -11.82
C LYS A 175 -1.46 -3.58 -10.48
N ARG A 176 -1.54 -2.43 -9.83
CA ARG A 176 -2.28 -2.24 -8.58
C ARG A 176 -3.59 -1.51 -8.84
N PHE A 177 -4.68 -2.03 -8.32
CA PHE A 177 -5.97 -1.34 -8.36
C PHE A 177 -6.59 -1.25 -6.95
N PRO A 178 -6.98 -0.05 -6.52
CA PRO A 178 -6.57 1.27 -7.03
C PRO A 178 -5.10 1.60 -6.73
N ILE A 179 -4.57 2.62 -7.40
CA ILE A 179 -3.25 3.18 -7.06
C ILE A 179 -3.38 3.98 -5.77
N SER A 180 -2.56 3.67 -4.76
CA SER A 180 -2.70 4.28 -3.45
C SER A 180 -1.39 4.74 -2.80
N ILE A 181 -0.24 4.41 -3.39
CA ILE A 181 1.09 4.78 -2.92
C ILE A 181 1.96 5.23 -4.09
N PHE A 182 2.96 6.05 -3.83
CA PHE A 182 4.02 6.35 -4.79
C PHE A 182 5.14 5.29 -4.72
N THR A 183 6.07 5.30 -5.68
CA THR A 183 7.19 4.37 -5.72
C THR A 183 8.10 4.61 -4.51
N PRO A 184 8.43 3.57 -3.69
CA PRO A 184 9.24 3.76 -2.50
C PRO A 184 10.59 4.42 -2.81
N LEU A 185 10.97 5.40 -1.99
CA LEU A 185 12.27 6.06 -2.07
C LEU A 185 13.29 5.31 -1.21
N PRO A 186 14.41 4.84 -1.78
CA PRO A 186 15.50 4.27 -1.01
C PRO A 186 16.03 5.24 0.04
N THR A 187 16.43 4.71 1.19
CA THR A 187 16.92 5.54 2.31
C THR A 187 18.38 5.96 2.18
N MET A 188 19.08 5.55 1.13
CA MET A 188 20.54 5.73 0.95
C MET A 188 21.08 7.12 1.31
N TYR A 189 20.35 8.17 0.96
CA TYR A 189 20.75 9.56 1.22
C TYR A 189 19.84 10.26 2.24
N PHE A 190 19.16 9.49 3.07
CA PHE A 190 18.32 10.02 4.15
C PHE A 190 18.92 9.69 5.50
N GLU A 191 18.72 10.58 6.47
CA GLU A 191 19.12 10.38 7.85
C GLU A 191 18.18 11.11 8.81
N GLY A 192 18.16 10.66 10.05
CA GLY A 192 17.39 11.28 11.11
C GLY A 192 16.70 10.28 12.00
N ARG A 193 15.48 10.63 12.42
CA ARG A 193 14.73 9.92 13.46
C ARG A 193 13.30 9.66 13.06
N ILE A 194 12.86 8.43 13.30
CA ILE A 194 11.46 7.97 13.14
C ILE A 194 10.85 7.82 14.53
N ALA A 195 9.64 8.33 14.74
CA ALA A 195 8.85 8.16 15.96
C ALA A 195 7.74 7.13 15.71
N GLN A 196 7.90 5.93 16.24
CA GLN A 196 6.96 4.83 16.15
C GLN A 196 6.10 4.74 17.38
N ASN A 197 4.78 4.67 17.22
CA ASN A 197 3.82 4.47 18.29
C ASN A 197 3.09 3.13 18.14
N GLY A 198 2.56 2.62 19.23
CA GLY A 198 1.59 1.54 19.32
C GLY A 198 2.14 0.17 19.00
N PHE A 199 2.68 -0.04 17.81
CA PHE A 199 3.15 -1.37 17.41
C PHE A 199 4.06 -1.34 16.18
N LEU A 200 4.88 -2.38 16.07
CA LEU A 200 5.56 -2.79 14.83
C LEU A 200 4.72 -3.90 14.18
N ILE A 201 4.69 -3.95 12.87
CA ILE A 201 4.04 -5.03 12.11
C ILE A 201 4.89 -5.44 10.90
N GLY A 202 4.60 -6.61 10.34
CA GLY A 202 5.12 -6.98 9.02
C GLY A 202 4.54 -6.12 7.90
N THR A 203 5.13 -6.21 6.72
CA THR A 203 4.66 -5.53 5.52
C THR A 203 3.89 -6.50 4.62
N GLY A 204 2.71 -6.09 4.17
CA GLY A 204 1.86 -6.93 3.31
C GLY A 204 1.26 -8.12 4.04
N SER A 205 1.40 -9.31 3.46
CA SER A 205 0.81 -10.54 4.00
C SER A 205 1.51 -11.03 5.26
N LYS A 206 0.81 -11.88 6.02
CA LYS A 206 1.27 -12.42 7.31
C LYS A 206 2.26 -13.58 7.12
N TYR A 207 3.51 -13.25 6.85
CA TYR A 207 4.56 -14.23 6.56
C TYR A 207 5.15 -14.93 7.79
N TYR A 208 5.09 -14.32 8.98
CA TYR A 208 5.69 -14.84 10.20
C TYR A 208 4.78 -14.63 11.42
N LYS A 209 5.09 -15.34 12.50
CA LYS A 209 4.31 -15.30 13.74
C LYS A 209 5.26 -15.30 14.95
N PRO A 210 5.21 -14.27 15.85
CA PRO A 210 4.21 -13.18 15.90
C PRO A 210 4.41 -12.15 14.78
N TYR A 211 3.29 -11.71 14.16
CA TYR A 211 3.28 -10.74 13.07
C TYR A 211 3.49 -9.29 13.54
N SER A 212 3.23 -9.02 14.82
CA SER A 212 3.29 -7.70 15.41
C SER A 212 4.00 -7.70 16.76
N CYS A 213 4.59 -6.55 17.12
CA CYS A 213 5.16 -6.27 18.42
C CYS A 213 4.54 -5.00 18.99
N GLY A 214 3.89 -5.07 20.15
CA GLY A 214 3.28 -3.93 20.81
C GLY A 214 4.30 -3.02 21.48
N LEU A 215 4.04 -1.72 21.47
CA LEU A 215 4.83 -0.68 22.14
C LEU A 215 3.92 0.12 23.07
N GLN A 216 4.38 0.36 24.30
CA GLN A 216 3.62 1.11 25.31
C GLN A 216 3.81 2.62 25.19
N LYS A 217 4.98 3.05 24.73
CA LYS A 217 5.37 4.45 24.55
C LYS A 217 5.91 4.68 23.14
N THR A 218 6.20 5.93 22.81
CA THR A 218 6.87 6.26 21.54
C THR A 218 8.29 5.70 21.56
N LEU A 219 8.59 4.88 20.56
CA LEU A 219 9.93 4.40 20.26
C LEU A 219 10.53 5.30 19.17
N PHE A 220 11.71 5.85 19.44
CA PHE A 220 12.46 6.61 18.44
C PHE A 220 13.53 5.72 17.81
N ILE A 221 13.53 5.64 16.50
CA ILE A 221 14.48 4.86 15.70
C ILE A 221 15.34 5.85 14.92
N GLU A 222 16.64 5.88 15.20
CA GLU A 222 17.61 6.67 14.43
C GLU A 222 18.18 5.85 13.29
N PHE A 223 18.40 6.51 12.16
CA PHE A 223 18.96 5.87 10.99
C PHE A 223 19.83 6.83 10.16
N SER A 224 20.76 6.28 9.41
CA SER A 224 21.57 6.99 8.41
C SER A 224 21.79 6.06 7.22
N GLY A 225 21.40 6.50 6.03
CA GLY A 225 21.38 5.64 4.84
C GLY A 225 20.51 4.41 5.04
N HIS A 226 21.01 3.27 4.62
CA HIS A 226 20.32 1.99 4.73
C HIS A 226 20.47 1.31 6.11
N HIS A 227 20.83 2.04 7.18
CA HIS A 227 21.10 1.40 8.46
C HIS A 227 20.43 2.08 9.65
N ILE A 228 19.73 1.28 10.47
CA ILE A 228 19.23 1.71 11.78
C ILE A 228 20.41 1.81 12.73
N THR A 229 20.68 3.00 13.26
CA THR A 229 21.84 3.29 14.12
C THR A 229 21.50 3.25 15.61
N GLY A 230 20.23 3.39 15.98
CA GLY A 230 19.83 3.38 17.39
C GLY A 230 18.33 3.26 17.62
N PHE A 231 18.00 2.78 18.84
CA PHE A 231 16.65 2.77 19.37
C PHE A 231 16.68 3.53 20.70
N HIS A 232 15.74 4.48 20.88
CA HIS A 232 15.65 5.34 22.07
C HIS A 232 14.21 5.40 22.57
N GLY A 233 14.01 5.40 23.86
CA GLY A 233 12.70 5.44 24.50
C GLY A 233 12.66 4.68 25.80
N ASP A 234 11.58 3.97 26.06
CA ASP A 234 11.43 3.10 27.22
C ASP A 234 12.23 1.81 27.04
N ASP A 235 12.96 1.39 28.07
CA ASP A 235 13.84 0.21 27.99
C ASP A 235 13.09 -1.09 27.66
N ALA A 236 11.85 -1.23 28.11
CA ALA A 236 11.04 -2.40 27.80
C ALA A 236 10.63 -2.41 26.32
N ASP A 237 10.23 -1.26 25.76
CA ASP A 237 9.87 -1.12 24.34
C ASP A 237 11.09 -1.30 23.44
N ILE A 238 12.25 -0.75 23.82
CA ILE A 238 13.53 -0.96 23.11
C ILE A 238 13.87 -2.45 23.05
N THR A 239 13.77 -3.13 24.19
CA THR A 239 14.06 -4.57 24.28
C THR A 239 13.09 -5.38 23.44
N ALA A 240 11.78 -5.09 23.51
CA ALA A 240 10.76 -5.77 22.74
C ALA A 240 10.97 -5.58 21.23
N ALA A 241 11.26 -4.35 20.80
CA ALA A 241 11.53 -4.04 19.39
C ALA A 241 12.78 -4.79 18.89
N LYS A 242 13.92 -4.70 19.61
CA LYS A 242 15.15 -5.41 19.21
C LYS A 242 14.96 -6.91 19.12
N ASN A 243 14.23 -7.50 20.07
CA ASN A 243 13.94 -8.94 20.03
C ASN A 243 13.06 -9.30 18.83
N HIS A 244 12.09 -8.45 18.48
CA HIS A 244 11.24 -8.67 17.32
C HIS A 244 12.02 -8.56 16.01
N TYR A 245 12.88 -7.55 15.86
CA TYR A 245 13.79 -7.41 14.73
C TYR A 245 14.71 -8.62 14.59
N GLN A 246 15.32 -9.06 15.70
CA GLN A 246 16.21 -10.22 15.71
C GLN A 246 15.47 -11.51 15.35
N PHE A 247 14.25 -11.69 15.89
CA PHE A 247 13.40 -12.85 15.57
C PHE A 247 13.09 -12.94 14.06
N VAL A 248 12.72 -11.82 13.42
CA VAL A 248 12.43 -11.79 11.99
C VAL A 248 13.70 -12.03 11.18
N ALA A 249 14.81 -11.40 11.57
CA ALA A 249 16.10 -11.56 10.93
C ALA A 249 16.62 -13.00 10.98
N ASP A 250 16.53 -13.64 12.14
CA ASP A 250 16.93 -15.05 12.31
C ASP A 250 16.05 -16.01 11.49
N THR A 251 14.75 -15.68 11.38
CA THR A 251 13.81 -16.52 10.61
C THR A 251 14.16 -16.56 9.12
N TYR A 252 14.64 -15.45 8.57
CA TYR A 252 14.86 -15.29 7.13
C TYR A 252 16.34 -15.15 6.73
N GLY A 253 17.25 -15.09 7.69
CA GLY A 253 18.69 -14.94 7.42
C GLY A 253 19.05 -13.58 6.82
N ILE A 254 18.43 -12.50 7.33
CA ILE A 254 18.56 -11.12 6.82
C ILE A 254 19.16 -10.18 7.87
N ASP A 255 19.58 -8.97 7.44
CA ASP A 255 20.07 -7.94 8.37
C ASP A 255 18.91 -7.31 9.14
N PRO A 256 18.85 -7.44 10.49
CA PRO A 256 17.79 -6.84 11.29
C PRO A 256 17.75 -5.31 11.23
N PHE A 257 18.89 -4.67 10.96
CA PHE A 257 19.01 -3.21 11.02
C PHE A 257 19.02 -2.55 9.65
N PHE A 258 18.80 -3.33 8.57
CA PHE A 258 18.65 -2.77 7.25
C PHE A 258 17.34 -1.98 7.15
N ILE A 259 17.41 -0.78 6.60
CA ILE A 259 16.26 0.06 6.27
C ILE A 259 16.30 0.36 4.77
N HIS A 260 15.34 -0.18 4.03
CA HIS A 260 15.35 -0.17 2.58
C HIS A 260 14.86 1.16 2.02
N SER A 261 13.61 1.50 2.31
CA SER A 261 12.92 2.59 1.64
C SER A 261 11.75 3.11 2.48
N TRP A 262 11.16 4.21 2.03
CA TRP A 262 9.94 4.75 2.60
C TRP A 262 9.00 5.29 1.52
N HIS A 263 7.72 5.31 1.80
CA HIS A 263 6.70 5.99 1.00
C HIS A 263 5.48 6.39 1.85
N ALA A 264 4.68 7.33 1.32
CA ALA A 264 3.42 7.74 1.93
C ALA A 264 2.23 7.34 1.06
N GLY A 265 1.07 7.23 1.68
CA GLY A 265 -0.18 7.09 0.95
C GLY A 265 -0.49 8.33 0.10
N ILE A 266 -1.13 8.10 -1.05
CA ILE A 266 -1.55 9.15 -1.98
C ILE A 266 -3.05 9.16 -2.25
N HIS A 267 -3.78 8.12 -1.78
CA HIS A 267 -5.21 7.99 -2.05
C HIS A 267 -6.05 8.35 -0.81
N PRO A 268 -6.65 9.55 -0.77
CA PRO A 268 -7.32 10.06 0.44
C PRO A 268 -8.58 9.27 0.82
N ALA A 269 -9.11 8.43 -0.06
CA ALA A 269 -10.27 7.59 0.23
C ALA A 269 -9.91 6.20 0.79
N CYS A 270 -8.64 5.86 0.97
CA CYS A 270 -8.23 4.68 1.73
C CYS A 270 -8.74 4.80 3.17
N ALA A 271 -9.40 3.75 3.66
CA ALA A 271 -10.03 3.73 4.97
C ALA A 271 -9.87 2.38 5.67
N PHE A 272 -9.85 2.41 6.99
CA PHE A 272 -10.02 1.22 7.82
C PHE A 272 -10.89 1.58 9.02
N ASN A 273 -12.10 1.03 9.07
CA ASN A 273 -13.13 1.45 10.01
C ASN A 273 -13.06 0.78 11.39
N ALA A 274 -12.27 -0.30 11.52
CA ALA A 274 -11.99 -0.94 12.80
C ALA A 274 -10.68 -0.40 13.40
N PRO A 275 -10.40 -0.57 14.70
CA PRO A 275 -9.06 -0.35 15.25
C PRO A 275 -8.02 -1.23 14.55
N ALA A 276 -6.82 -0.71 14.31
CA ALA A 276 -5.74 -1.47 13.64
C ALA A 276 -5.47 -2.86 14.26
N PRO A 277 -5.48 -3.02 15.61
CA PRO A 277 -5.27 -4.33 16.26
C PRO A 277 -6.35 -5.36 15.97
N ALA A 278 -7.53 -4.96 15.50
CA ALA A 278 -8.58 -5.92 15.13
C ALA A 278 -8.13 -6.87 14.00
N SER A 279 -7.30 -6.36 13.08
CA SER A 279 -6.63 -7.16 12.04
C SER A 279 -5.48 -6.34 11.45
N PHE A 280 -4.27 -6.51 11.96
CA PHE A 280 -3.10 -5.78 11.48
C PHE A 280 -2.82 -5.99 9.99
N GLU A 281 -3.04 -7.19 9.49
CA GLU A 281 -2.83 -7.52 8.08
C GLU A 281 -3.82 -6.77 7.17
N ARG A 282 -5.12 -6.80 7.49
CA ARG A 282 -6.13 -6.02 6.76
C ARG A 282 -5.91 -4.52 6.90
N TRP A 283 -5.49 -4.09 8.10
CA TRP A 283 -5.18 -2.68 8.34
C TRP A 283 -4.06 -2.18 7.43
N SER A 284 -2.94 -2.89 7.36
CA SER A 284 -1.82 -2.51 6.48
C SER A 284 -2.25 -2.50 5.00
N GLY A 285 -3.00 -3.50 4.56
CA GLY A 285 -3.52 -3.58 3.19
C GLY A 285 -4.48 -2.44 2.82
N ALA A 286 -5.26 -1.93 3.79
CA ALA A 286 -6.27 -0.90 3.54
C ALA A 286 -5.82 0.53 3.86
N ALA A 287 -5.09 0.73 4.97
CA ALA A 287 -4.80 2.06 5.50
C ALA A 287 -3.52 2.69 4.93
N PHE A 288 -2.52 1.89 4.53
CA PHE A 288 -1.22 2.39 4.06
C PHE A 288 -1.31 3.32 2.85
N GLY A 289 -2.35 3.17 2.04
CA GLY A 289 -2.61 4.07 0.92
C GLY A 289 -3.13 5.45 1.30
N ASN A 290 -3.53 5.70 2.56
CA ASN A 290 -4.05 6.99 2.99
C ASN A 290 -2.90 7.99 3.24
N PRO A 291 -2.98 9.26 2.80
CA PRO A 291 -1.96 10.28 3.03
C PRO A 291 -1.59 10.53 4.50
N ARG A 292 -2.45 10.12 5.44
CA ARG A 292 -2.19 10.17 6.88
C ARG A 292 -1.14 9.17 7.35
N LEU A 293 -0.73 8.22 6.50
CA LEU A 293 0.28 7.22 6.82
C LEU A 293 1.47 7.30 5.87
N LEU A 294 2.65 7.33 6.45
CA LEU A 294 3.92 7.11 5.80
C LEU A 294 4.56 5.90 6.47
N HIS A 295 5.11 4.98 5.69
CA HIS A 295 5.77 3.82 6.25
C HIS A 295 7.12 3.54 5.61
N PHE A 296 7.98 2.92 6.42
CA PHE A 296 9.28 2.42 6.03
C PHE A 296 9.26 0.91 5.91
N HIS A 297 10.07 0.42 5.01
CA HIS A 297 10.43 -0.99 4.87
C HIS A 297 11.76 -1.22 5.58
N THR A 298 11.75 -2.01 6.65
CA THR A 298 12.95 -2.31 7.46
C THR A 298 13.08 -3.80 7.69
N CYS A 299 14.24 -4.27 8.19
CA CYS A 299 14.53 -5.68 8.41
C CYS A 299 14.46 -6.48 7.10
N GLY A 300 15.37 -6.16 6.17
CA GLY A 300 15.44 -6.72 4.82
C GLY A 300 14.94 -5.77 3.73
N GLU A 301 15.12 -6.18 2.50
CA GLU A 301 14.78 -5.38 1.31
C GLU A 301 13.36 -5.66 0.80
N TYR A 302 12.90 -6.92 0.95
CA TYR A 302 11.63 -7.38 0.42
C TYR A 302 10.97 -8.40 1.36
N PRO A 303 9.64 -8.59 1.27
CA PRO A 303 9.00 -9.71 1.95
C PRO A 303 9.66 -11.05 1.58
N PRO A 304 9.69 -12.01 2.51
CA PRO A 304 8.83 -12.12 3.70
C PRO A 304 9.38 -11.51 4.99
N GLY A 305 10.58 -10.98 5.02
CA GLY A 305 11.27 -10.59 6.25
C GLY A 305 10.99 -9.16 6.76
N GLU A 306 10.19 -8.36 6.09
CA GLU A 306 10.04 -6.93 6.40
C GLU A 306 9.30 -6.66 7.72
N ILE A 307 9.74 -5.56 8.38
CA ILE A 307 9.03 -4.87 9.46
C ILE A 307 8.72 -3.46 8.99
N SER A 308 7.46 -3.04 9.11
CA SER A 308 7.00 -1.69 8.79
C SER A 308 7.11 -0.76 10.00
N LEU A 309 7.74 0.40 9.80
CA LEU A 309 7.65 1.52 10.72
C LEU A 309 6.64 2.53 10.16
N ASN A 310 5.72 3.00 11.02
CA ASN A 310 4.54 3.74 10.57
C ASN A 310 4.48 5.13 11.22
N ILE A 311 4.52 6.17 10.40
CA ILE A 311 4.41 7.57 10.79
C ILE A 311 2.99 8.04 10.51
N VAL A 312 2.32 8.58 11.53
CA VAL A 312 0.97 9.14 11.42
C VAL A 312 1.04 10.65 11.21
N ASP A 313 0.18 11.15 10.32
CA ASP A 313 0.01 12.56 9.97
C ASP A 313 1.35 13.24 9.59
N PRO A 314 2.08 12.68 8.59
CA PRO A 314 3.35 13.24 8.15
C PRO A 314 3.18 14.62 7.51
N THR A 315 4.20 15.45 7.67
CA THR A 315 4.44 16.62 6.84
C THR A 315 5.68 16.35 6.00
N VAL A 316 5.52 16.29 4.68
CA VAL A 316 6.62 16.09 3.72
C VAL A 316 6.83 17.37 2.95
N SER A 317 7.98 17.99 3.13
CA SER A 317 8.41 19.20 2.42
C SER A 317 9.47 18.85 1.38
N VAL A 318 9.26 19.28 0.16
CA VAL A 318 10.15 19.05 -0.98
C VAL A 318 10.62 20.41 -1.49
N ASP A 319 11.90 20.70 -1.35
CA ASP A 319 12.50 22.01 -1.68
C ASP A 319 11.72 23.20 -1.06
N GLY A 320 11.26 23.02 0.19
CA GLY A 320 10.49 24.02 0.93
C GLY A 320 8.98 24.02 0.65
N VAL A 321 8.48 23.23 -0.32
CA VAL A 321 7.05 23.10 -0.62
C VAL A 321 6.47 21.90 0.13
N LYS A 322 5.50 22.13 1.02
CA LYS A 322 4.83 21.05 1.76
C LYS A 322 3.82 20.35 0.86
N ILE A 323 4.15 19.18 0.36
CA ILE A 323 3.25 18.36 -0.45
C ILE A 323 2.31 17.53 0.41
N TRP A 324 2.80 16.97 1.54
CA TRP A 324 1.94 16.51 2.64
C TRP A 324 2.06 17.51 3.78
N GLU A 325 0.93 17.89 4.37
CA GLU A 325 0.90 18.76 5.54
C GLU A 325 -0.04 18.16 6.58
N ALA A 326 0.53 17.70 7.71
CA ALA A 326 -0.21 17.06 8.79
C ALA A 326 -1.15 15.93 8.30
N GLY A 327 -0.64 15.04 7.43
CA GLY A 327 -1.39 13.90 6.89
C GLY A 327 -2.33 14.24 5.72
N VAL A 328 -2.34 15.46 5.24
CA VAL A 328 -3.12 15.86 4.07
C VAL A 328 -2.20 16.01 2.87
N LEU A 329 -2.45 15.25 1.81
CA LEU A 329 -1.77 15.44 0.52
C LEU A 329 -2.42 16.60 -0.24
N HIS A 330 -1.60 17.50 -0.74
CA HIS A 330 -1.96 18.69 -1.50
C HIS A 330 -1.50 18.56 -2.95
N PRO A 331 -2.22 17.82 -3.80
CA PRO A 331 -1.80 17.62 -5.19
C PRO A 331 -1.71 18.93 -5.97
N GLU A 332 -2.48 19.96 -5.63
CA GLU A 332 -2.42 21.30 -6.25
C GLU A 332 -1.08 22.02 -6.07
N ARG A 333 -0.24 21.56 -5.13
CA ARG A 333 1.11 22.10 -4.89
C ARG A 333 2.19 21.41 -5.73
N LEU A 334 1.84 20.32 -6.43
CA LEU A 334 2.70 19.70 -7.42
C LEU A 334 2.79 20.56 -8.69
N PRO A 335 3.88 20.55 -9.44
CA PRO A 335 4.03 21.37 -10.65
C PRO A 335 2.87 21.22 -11.67
N ALA A 336 2.42 19.98 -11.94
CA ALA A 336 1.28 19.73 -12.81
C ALA A 336 -0.06 19.57 -12.08
N GLY A 337 -0.09 19.69 -10.75
CA GLY A 337 -1.19 19.25 -9.91
C GLY A 337 -2.53 19.93 -10.18
N THR A 338 -2.54 21.26 -10.33
CA THR A 338 -3.77 22.00 -10.66
C THR A 338 -4.38 21.55 -11.99
N LYS A 339 -3.53 21.26 -13.00
CA LYS A 339 -3.97 20.73 -14.29
C LYS A 339 -4.57 19.34 -14.14
N LEU A 340 -3.93 18.46 -13.39
CA LEU A 340 -4.42 17.10 -13.13
C LEU A 340 -5.79 17.12 -12.43
N LEU A 341 -5.96 17.96 -11.41
CA LEU A 341 -7.26 18.09 -10.72
C LEU A 341 -8.37 18.63 -11.61
N ALA A 342 -8.04 19.47 -12.61
CA ALA A 342 -9.01 19.95 -13.59
C ALA A 342 -9.36 18.90 -14.65
N GLU A 343 -8.38 18.08 -15.06
CA GLU A 343 -8.53 17.02 -16.06
C GLU A 343 -9.33 15.82 -15.51
N PHE A 344 -9.18 15.52 -14.21
CA PHE A 344 -9.82 14.38 -13.55
C PHE A 344 -10.74 14.83 -12.40
N PRO A 345 -12.02 15.18 -12.66
CA PRO A 345 -12.94 15.68 -11.61
C PRO A 345 -13.19 14.69 -10.45
N SER A 346 -13.14 13.38 -10.71
CA SER A 346 -13.29 12.34 -9.68
C SER A 346 -12.11 12.33 -8.71
N LEU A 347 -10.92 12.67 -9.19
CA LEU A 347 -9.71 12.86 -8.39
C LEU A 347 -9.93 14.01 -7.39
N LYS A 348 -10.35 15.18 -7.91
CA LYS A 348 -10.69 16.33 -7.05
C LYS A 348 -11.72 15.97 -5.99
N GLN A 349 -12.78 15.25 -6.37
CA GLN A 349 -13.80 14.78 -5.43
C GLN A 349 -13.20 13.88 -4.32
N ALA A 350 -12.25 13.01 -4.63
CA ALA A 350 -11.60 12.17 -3.63
C ALA A 350 -10.79 13.01 -2.64
N PHE A 351 -10.05 14.02 -3.09
CA PHE A 351 -9.27 14.92 -2.23
C PHE A 351 -10.15 15.89 -1.41
N ASP A 352 -11.27 16.36 -1.95
CA ASP A 352 -12.22 17.21 -1.24
C ASP A 352 -12.97 16.44 -0.11
N HIS A 353 -13.07 15.10 -0.21
CA HIS A 353 -13.81 14.24 0.73
C HIS A 353 -12.95 13.07 1.22
N PRO A 354 -11.85 13.33 1.93
CA PRO A 354 -10.95 12.28 2.40
C PRO A 354 -11.61 11.39 3.45
N ALA A 355 -11.23 10.12 3.46
CA ALA A 355 -11.58 9.20 4.54
C ALA A 355 -10.87 9.62 5.84
N LYS A 356 -11.60 9.61 6.94
CA LYS A 356 -11.09 10.04 8.26
C LYS A 356 -10.58 8.86 9.09
N ASN A 357 -11.20 7.69 8.91
CA ASN A 357 -10.92 6.49 9.70
C ASN A 357 -9.83 5.67 9.01
N ILE A 358 -8.70 5.54 9.69
CA ILE A 358 -7.56 4.72 9.27
C ILE A 358 -7.08 3.80 10.40
N GLY A 359 -7.98 3.40 11.29
CA GLY A 359 -7.70 2.44 12.36
C GLY A 359 -6.93 2.99 13.55
N LEU A 360 -6.88 4.32 13.73
CA LEU A 360 -6.21 4.94 14.88
C LEU A 360 -7.03 4.81 16.16
N GLY A 361 -6.33 4.80 17.30
CA GLY A 361 -6.94 4.89 18.64
C GLY A 361 -7.48 6.29 18.97
N GLU A 362 -8.08 6.44 20.17
CA GLU A 362 -8.76 7.66 20.59
C GLU A 362 -7.90 8.95 20.54
N ALA A 363 -6.60 8.84 20.79
CA ALA A 363 -5.67 9.98 20.73
C ALA A 363 -5.21 10.33 19.29
N GLY A 364 -5.81 9.73 18.24
CA GLY A 364 -5.37 9.92 16.85
C GLY A 364 -3.98 9.32 16.58
N ARG A 365 -3.56 8.33 17.37
CA ARG A 365 -2.27 7.64 17.26
C ARG A 365 -2.49 6.15 17.04
N LEU A 366 -1.47 5.47 16.54
CA LEU A 366 -1.46 4.01 16.57
C LEU A 366 -1.44 3.53 18.02
N SER A 367 -2.26 2.53 18.31
CA SER A 367 -2.41 1.94 19.65
C SER A 367 -2.62 0.44 19.52
N ILE A 368 -2.17 -0.30 20.53
CA ILE A 368 -2.44 -1.75 20.68
C ILE A 368 -3.76 -2.04 21.41
N ILE A 369 -4.42 -1.02 21.89
CA ILE A 369 -5.70 -1.09 22.63
C ILE A 369 -6.75 -0.27 21.92
#